data_532e49c61c87ad80baa8bdc002a4f47b
#
_entry.id   532e49c61c87ad80baa8bdc002a4f47b
#
_cell.length_a   1.000
_cell.length_b   1.000
_cell.length_c   1.000
_cell.angle_alpha   90.00
_cell.angle_beta   90.00
_cell.angle_gamma   90.00
#
_symmetry.space_group_name_H-M   'P 1'
#
loop_
_entity.id
_entity.type
_entity.pdbx_description
1 polymer ?
#
loop_
_entity_poly.entity_id
_entity_poly.type
_entity_poly.pdbx_seq_one_letter_code
_entity_poly.pdbx_strand_id
1 'polypeptide(L)'
;MSEEKLIAKNLVKTYGKKEVLHGIDLELEKGKIYGLIGRNGAGKTTLLSILSAQNLATKGSITCNGLPVWENRKALDHICFSRELNPVTGYGQNTYKVKDYLKAASIYMPNWDKELAERLLKEFELDKKKRISRLSKGMMSMVTIIIALASKADYTFLDEPVAGLDVVMREYFYQVLLDEFTNSGRTFVISTHIIEEASDIFEEVVMLDKGKIILKENTQELLERSYHISGKIEAVDEFTKGLKTFHEEKMGRSKGVMVLVEPGKELIGSADVTVQPINLQQIFVAMCGREAVQS
;
A
#
# COMPACT_ATOMS: atom_id res chain seq x y z
N MET A 1 9.32 5.01 -27.37
CA MET A 1 8.99 3.88 -26.47
C MET A 1 7.80 4.34 -25.65
N SER A 2 6.68 3.63 -25.68
CA SER A 2 5.55 3.98 -24.79
C SER A 2 6.03 3.75 -23.36
N GLU A 3 5.92 4.79 -22.53
CA GLU A 3 6.23 4.66 -21.09
C GLU A 3 5.32 3.58 -20.49
N GLU A 4 5.90 2.52 -19.95
CA GLU A 4 5.16 1.46 -19.26
C GLU A 4 4.72 1.99 -17.89
N LYS A 5 3.52 2.57 -17.86
CA LYS A 5 2.95 3.22 -16.66
C LYS A 5 1.47 2.91 -16.52
N LEU A 6 1.02 2.85 -15.28
CA LEU A 6 -0.41 2.92 -14.96
C LEU A 6 -0.70 4.32 -14.43
N ILE A 7 -1.61 5.02 -15.10
CA ILE A 7 -1.92 6.42 -14.82
C ILE A 7 -3.39 6.57 -14.50
N ALA A 8 -3.66 7.14 -13.34
CA ALA A 8 -4.99 7.60 -12.91
C ALA A 8 -5.04 9.12 -12.95
N LYS A 9 -6.08 9.70 -13.56
CA LYS A 9 -6.27 11.15 -13.66
C LYS A 9 -7.61 11.56 -13.11
N ASN A 10 -7.58 12.48 -12.13
CA ASN A 10 -8.74 13.11 -11.49
C ASN A 10 -9.80 12.09 -11.06
N LEU A 11 -9.39 10.99 -10.41
CA LEU A 11 -10.33 9.96 -9.99
C LEU A 11 -11.20 10.43 -8.83
N VAL A 12 -12.49 10.44 -9.06
CA VAL A 12 -13.52 10.69 -8.05
C VAL A 12 -14.36 9.43 -7.87
N LYS A 13 -14.64 9.06 -6.63
CA LYS A 13 -15.59 7.99 -6.30
C LYS A 13 -16.59 8.41 -5.27
N THR A 14 -17.87 8.28 -5.63
CA THR A 14 -19.01 8.57 -4.75
C THR A 14 -19.87 7.31 -4.60
N TYR A 15 -20.25 6.98 -3.36
CA TYR A 15 -21.23 5.94 -3.02
C TYR A 15 -22.45 6.62 -2.41
N GLY A 16 -23.54 6.63 -3.16
CA GLY A 16 -24.74 7.40 -2.77
C GLY A 16 -24.41 8.89 -2.59
N LYS A 17 -24.48 9.38 -1.36
CA LYS A 17 -24.15 10.80 -1.04
C LYS A 17 -22.71 10.99 -0.51
N LYS A 18 -21.97 9.89 -0.29
CA LYS A 18 -20.62 9.95 0.30
C LYS A 18 -19.56 9.89 -0.79
N GLU A 19 -18.84 10.98 -0.99
CA GLU A 19 -17.61 10.98 -1.79
C GLU A 19 -16.47 10.36 -0.97
N VAL A 20 -15.74 9.40 -1.56
CA VAL A 20 -14.69 8.62 -0.92
C VAL A 20 -13.32 8.93 -1.51
N LEU A 21 -13.25 9.23 -2.81
CA LEU A 21 -12.04 9.70 -3.49
C LEU A 21 -12.32 11.07 -4.10
N HIS A 22 -11.40 12.01 -3.88
CA HIS A 22 -11.58 13.43 -4.16
C HIS A 22 -10.58 13.93 -5.22
N GLY A 23 -10.67 13.42 -6.46
CA GLY A 23 -9.81 13.86 -7.55
C GLY A 23 -8.38 13.35 -7.39
N ILE A 24 -8.21 12.02 -7.37
CA ILE A 24 -6.88 11.38 -7.25
C ILE A 24 -6.17 11.42 -8.59
N ASP A 25 -4.96 11.99 -8.60
CA ASP A 25 -3.96 11.83 -9.64
C ASP A 25 -2.87 10.89 -9.11
N LEU A 26 -2.61 9.80 -9.83
CA LEU A 26 -1.61 8.80 -9.44
C LEU A 26 -0.95 8.21 -10.69
N GLU A 27 0.35 8.20 -10.69
CA GLU A 27 1.17 7.54 -11.70
C GLU A 27 2.01 6.45 -11.02
N LEU A 28 1.93 5.22 -11.55
CA LEU A 28 2.70 4.08 -11.11
C LEU A 28 3.62 3.65 -12.26
N GLU A 29 4.90 3.79 -12.08
CA GLU A 29 5.93 3.32 -13.01
C GLU A 29 6.13 1.83 -12.86
N LYS A 30 6.48 1.14 -13.96
CA LYS A 30 6.80 -0.28 -13.91
C LYS A 30 8.10 -0.53 -13.16
N GLY A 31 8.19 -1.70 -12.50
CA GLY A 31 9.40 -2.15 -11.82
C GLY A 31 9.67 -1.46 -10.50
N LYS A 32 8.61 -1.13 -9.73
CA LYS A 32 8.73 -0.56 -8.38
C LYS A 32 7.80 -1.24 -7.39
N ILE A 33 8.20 -1.24 -6.13
CA ILE A 33 7.34 -1.60 -4.99
C ILE A 33 6.81 -0.33 -4.33
N TYR A 34 5.50 -0.15 -4.39
CA TYR A 34 4.79 0.98 -3.79
C TYR A 34 4.11 0.59 -2.48
N GLY A 35 4.35 1.35 -1.42
CA GLY A 35 3.55 1.29 -0.20
C GLY A 35 2.36 2.26 -0.28
N LEU A 36 1.13 1.74 -0.35
CA LEU A 36 -0.08 2.56 -0.24
C LEU A 36 -0.52 2.63 1.22
N ILE A 37 -0.16 3.71 1.89
CA ILE A 37 -0.35 3.90 3.32
C ILE A 37 -1.52 4.84 3.58
N GLY A 38 -2.34 4.52 4.58
CA GLY A 38 -3.46 5.37 4.96
C GLY A 38 -4.28 4.75 6.08
N ARG A 39 -4.99 5.59 6.83
CA ARG A 39 -5.88 5.13 7.91
C ARG A 39 -6.99 4.23 7.36
N ASN A 40 -7.60 3.44 8.25
CA ASN A 40 -8.81 2.70 7.90
C ASN A 40 -9.91 3.66 7.43
N GLY A 41 -10.50 3.36 6.27
CA GLY A 41 -11.49 4.24 5.64
C GLY A 41 -10.92 5.41 4.83
N ALA A 42 -9.60 5.54 4.67
CA ALA A 42 -8.99 6.58 3.84
C ALA A 42 -9.27 6.43 2.33
N GLY A 43 -9.70 5.24 1.89
CA GLY A 43 -10.03 4.97 0.49
C GLY A 43 -9.08 4.01 -0.24
N LYS A 44 -8.10 3.38 0.44
CA LYS A 44 -7.10 2.48 -0.16
C LYS A 44 -7.72 1.38 -1.01
N THR A 45 -8.59 0.55 -0.42
CA THR A 45 -9.29 -0.53 -1.13
C THR A 45 -10.14 0.00 -2.29
N THR A 46 -10.80 1.16 -2.11
CA THR A 46 -11.58 1.80 -3.18
C THR A 46 -10.68 2.21 -4.34
N LEU A 47 -9.54 2.83 -4.06
CA LEU A 47 -8.56 3.22 -5.08
C LEU A 47 -8.06 1.99 -5.85
N LEU A 48 -7.55 0.97 -5.14
CA LEU A 48 -7.05 -0.26 -5.77
C LEU A 48 -8.12 -0.98 -6.60
N SER A 49 -9.37 -1.03 -6.12
CA SER A 49 -10.48 -1.63 -6.86
C SER A 49 -10.83 -0.89 -8.15
N ILE A 50 -10.64 0.43 -8.17
CA ILE A 50 -10.87 1.26 -9.37
C ILE A 50 -9.70 1.10 -10.34
N LEU A 51 -8.44 1.13 -9.86
CA LEU A 51 -7.25 0.94 -10.68
C LEU A 51 -7.23 -0.42 -11.40
N SER A 52 -7.89 -1.42 -10.81
CA SER A 52 -8.04 -2.78 -11.38
C SER A 52 -9.36 -3.01 -12.13
N ALA A 53 -10.14 -1.97 -12.37
CA ALA A 53 -11.48 -2.03 -13.00
C ALA A 53 -12.48 -2.98 -12.31
N GLN A 54 -12.25 -3.36 -11.05
CA GLN A 54 -13.28 -4.07 -10.27
C GLN A 54 -14.39 -3.14 -9.78
N ASN A 55 -14.16 -1.85 -9.84
CA ASN A 55 -15.11 -0.82 -9.48
C ASN A 55 -14.96 0.37 -10.44
N LEU A 56 -16.08 0.96 -10.85
CA LEU A 56 -16.07 2.09 -11.75
C LEU A 56 -15.85 3.40 -11.00
N ALA A 57 -14.97 4.27 -11.50
CA ALA A 57 -14.85 5.63 -11.01
C ALA A 57 -16.13 6.43 -11.33
N THR A 58 -16.50 7.38 -10.47
CA THR A 58 -17.59 8.32 -10.75
C THR A 58 -17.15 9.37 -11.78
N LYS A 59 -15.87 9.79 -11.70
CA LYS A 59 -15.22 10.69 -12.67
C LYS A 59 -13.75 10.33 -12.79
N GLY A 60 -13.12 10.82 -13.84
CA GLY A 60 -11.70 10.60 -14.11
C GLY A 60 -11.46 9.45 -15.07
N SER A 61 -10.20 9.12 -15.30
CA SER A 61 -9.78 8.09 -16.24
C SER A 61 -8.58 7.31 -15.71
N ILE A 62 -8.44 6.06 -16.19
CA ILE A 62 -7.29 5.21 -15.89
C ILE A 62 -6.78 4.61 -17.19
N THR A 63 -5.47 4.65 -17.37
CA THR A 63 -4.79 3.99 -18.47
C THR A 63 -3.67 3.10 -17.96
N CYS A 64 -3.49 1.94 -18.57
CA CYS A 64 -2.36 1.04 -18.37
C CYS A 64 -1.62 0.93 -19.69
N ASN A 65 -0.35 1.31 -19.71
CA ASN A 65 0.48 1.33 -20.93
C ASN A 65 -0.20 2.08 -22.09
N GLY A 66 -0.85 3.20 -21.78
CA GLY A 66 -1.58 4.03 -22.74
C GLY A 66 -2.97 3.53 -23.13
N LEU A 67 -3.40 2.33 -22.70
CA LEU A 67 -4.70 1.78 -22.99
C LEU A 67 -5.69 2.07 -21.84
N PRO A 68 -6.94 2.47 -22.10
CA PRO A 68 -7.94 2.60 -21.04
C PRO A 68 -8.16 1.26 -20.36
N VAL A 69 -8.27 1.26 -19.01
CA VAL A 69 -8.38 0.03 -18.23
C VAL A 69 -9.81 -0.54 -18.23
N TRP A 70 -10.83 0.33 -18.21
CA TRP A 70 -12.23 -0.11 -18.15
C TRP A 70 -12.66 -0.87 -19.41
N GLU A 71 -13.24 -2.06 -19.23
CA GLU A 71 -13.71 -2.96 -20.30
C GLU A 71 -12.67 -3.25 -21.39
N ASN A 72 -11.40 -3.20 -21.06
CA ASN A 72 -10.31 -3.43 -22.02
C ASN A 72 -9.45 -4.62 -21.58
N ARG A 73 -9.68 -5.76 -22.20
CA ARG A 73 -8.97 -7.01 -21.92
C ARG A 73 -7.44 -6.85 -22.02
N LYS A 74 -6.94 -6.14 -23.04
CA LYS A 74 -5.51 -5.95 -23.24
C LYS A 74 -4.85 -5.20 -22.07
N ALA A 75 -5.53 -4.19 -21.52
CA ALA A 75 -5.04 -3.48 -20.35
C ALA A 75 -5.16 -4.34 -19.08
N LEU A 76 -6.27 -5.06 -18.93
CA LEU A 76 -6.53 -5.91 -17.75
C LEU A 76 -5.61 -7.13 -17.67
N ASP A 77 -5.10 -7.64 -18.78
CA ASP A 77 -4.13 -8.73 -18.81
C ASP A 77 -2.81 -8.37 -18.10
N HIS A 78 -2.53 -7.06 -17.92
CA HIS A 78 -1.38 -6.55 -17.16
C HIS A 78 -1.65 -6.33 -15.68
N ILE A 79 -2.89 -6.50 -15.20
CA ILE A 79 -3.29 -6.09 -13.85
C ILE A 79 -3.83 -7.27 -13.05
N CYS A 80 -3.31 -7.47 -11.84
CA CYS A 80 -3.87 -8.37 -10.84
C CYS A 80 -4.25 -7.60 -9.59
N PHE A 81 -5.44 -7.84 -9.05
CA PHE A 81 -5.87 -7.31 -7.76
C PHE A 81 -6.21 -8.43 -6.80
N SER A 82 -5.43 -8.54 -5.76
CA SER A 82 -5.60 -9.47 -4.65
C SER A 82 -6.13 -8.74 -3.44
N ARG A 83 -7.30 -9.12 -2.99
CA ARG A 83 -7.95 -8.58 -1.78
C ARG A 83 -8.43 -9.71 -0.89
N GLU A 84 -8.81 -9.37 0.35
CA GLU A 84 -9.35 -10.31 1.31
C GLU A 84 -10.48 -11.17 0.71
N LEU A 85 -10.37 -12.49 0.88
CA LEU A 85 -11.41 -13.44 0.46
C LEU A 85 -12.59 -13.38 1.43
N ASN A 86 -13.79 -13.44 0.87
CA ASN A 86 -14.99 -13.55 1.68
C ASN A 86 -15.40 -15.03 1.80
N PRO A 87 -15.46 -15.59 3.03
CA PRO A 87 -15.92 -16.96 3.25
C PRO A 87 -17.42 -17.13 2.99
N VAL A 88 -18.17 -16.01 2.88
CA VAL A 88 -19.59 -15.98 2.59
C VAL A 88 -19.82 -15.17 1.31
N THR A 89 -20.56 -15.72 0.37
CA THR A 89 -20.97 -15.04 -0.87
C THR A 89 -22.45 -14.66 -0.79
N GLY A 90 -22.94 -13.87 -1.75
CA GLY A 90 -24.36 -13.54 -1.86
C GLY A 90 -25.31 -14.78 -1.99
N TYR A 91 -24.74 -15.93 -2.29
CA TYR A 91 -25.45 -17.23 -2.40
C TYR A 91 -25.18 -18.16 -1.20
N GLY A 92 -24.62 -17.68 -0.09
CA GLY A 92 -24.28 -18.46 1.10
C GLY A 92 -22.76 -18.69 1.26
N GLN A 93 -22.39 -19.79 1.94
CA GLN A 93 -20.99 -20.10 2.20
C GLN A 93 -20.22 -20.38 0.91
N ASN A 94 -18.99 -19.87 0.82
CA ASN A 94 -18.07 -20.15 -0.30
C ASN A 94 -17.58 -21.60 -0.22
N THR A 95 -18.21 -22.50 -0.97
CA THR A 95 -17.94 -23.93 -0.96
C THR A 95 -16.84 -24.38 -1.92
N TYR A 96 -16.27 -23.48 -2.72
CA TYR A 96 -15.14 -23.80 -3.58
C TYR A 96 -13.95 -24.30 -2.76
N LYS A 97 -13.27 -25.33 -3.26
CA LYS A 97 -11.99 -25.78 -2.68
C LYS A 97 -10.87 -24.85 -3.12
N VAL A 98 -9.78 -24.78 -2.34
CA VAL A 98 -8.60 -23.98 -2.68
C VAL A 98 -8.12 -24.26 -4.10
N LYS A 99 -7.98 -25.54 -4.49
CA LYS A 99 -7.55 -25.93 -5.84
C LYS A 99 -8.48 -25.42 -6.95
N ASP A 100 -9.78 -25.43 -6.71
CA ASP A 100 -10.77 -25.02 -7.71
C ASP A 100 -10.78 -23.48 -7.83
N TYR A 101 -10.52 -22.79 -6.72
CA TYR A 101 -10.39 -21.34 -6.67
C TYR A 101 -9.12 -20.86 -7.42
N LEU A 102 -7.97 -21.51 -7.18
CA LEU A 102 -6.73 -21.23 -7.91
C LEU A 102 -6.84 -21.56 -9.40
N LYS A 103 -7.52 -22.67 -9.75
CA LYS A 103 -7.81 -23.01 -11.14
C LYS A 103 -8.68 -21.94 -11.81
N ALA A 104 -9.71 -21.44 -11.12
CA ALA A 104 -10.51 -20.34 -11.66
C ALA A 104 -9.68 -19.08 -11.90
N ALA A 105 -8.82 -18.69 -10.93
CA ALA A 105 -7.92 -17.55 -11.08
C ALA A 105 -6.99 -17.72 -12.30
N SER A 106 -6.42 -18.90 -12.50
CA SER A 106 -5.50 -19.19 -13.63
C SER A 106 -6.13 -19.03 -15.01
N ILE A 107 -7.46 -19.16 -15.13
CA ILE A 107 -8.16 -18.98 -16.42
C ILE A 107 -8.15 -17.51 -16.86
N TYR A 108 -8.15 -16.60 -15.90
CA TYR A 108 -8.20 -15.16 -16.17
C TYR A 108 -6.82 -14.49 -16.26
N MET A 109 -5.76 -15.20 -15.83
CA MET A 109 -4.39 -14.68 -15.81
C MET A 109 -3.56 -15.28 -16.94
N PRO A 110 -3.24 -14.50 -18.01
CA PRO A 110 -2.59 -15.03 -19.22
C PRO A 110 -1.20 -15.60 -18.95
N ASN A 111 -0.50 -15.04 -17.97
CA ASN A 111 0.88 -15.42 -17.64
C ASN A 111 0.97 -16.29 -16.37
N TRP A 112 -0.12 -17.00 -16.03
CA TRP A 112 -0.19 -17.81 -14.81
C TRP A 112 0.98 -18.78 -14.65
N ASP A 113 1.74 -18.62 -13.57
CA ASP A 113 2.83 -19.51 -13.18
C ASP A 113 2.32 -20.64 -12.28
N LYS A 114 2.08 -21.79 -12.89
CA LYS A 114 1.59 -22.97 -12.18
C LYS A 114 2.60 -23.55 -11.21
N GLU A 115 3.89 -23.50 -11.55
CA GLU A 115 4.96 -24.06 -10.71
C GLU A 115 5.11 -23.25 -9.44
N LEU A 116 5.11 -21.92 -9.56
CA LEU A 116 5.11 -21.03 -8.41
C LEU A 116 3.88 -21.25 -7.52
N ALA A 117 2.68 -21.37 -8.11
CA ALA A 117 1.46 -21.62 -7.34
C ALA A 117 1.51 -22.93 -6.55
N GLU A 118 1.98 -24.03 -7.15
CA GLU A 118 2.11 -25.33 -6.47
C GLU A 118 3.24 -25.30 -5.41
N ARG A 119 4.34 -24.57 -5.66
CA ARG A 119 5.41 -24.36 -4.69
C ARG A 119 4.88 -23.63 -3.46
N LEU A 120 4.22 -22.48 -3.64
CA LEU A 120 3.67 -21.69 -2.55
C LEU A 120 2.57 -22.43 -1.78
N LEU A 121 1.73 -23.22 -2.45
CA LEU A 121 0.76 -24.09 -1.77
C LEU A 121 1.44 -25.04 -0.77
N LYS A 122 2.59 -25.61 -1.15
CA LYS A 122 3.35 -26.52 -0.31
C LYS A 122 4.02 -25.77 0.84
N GLU A 123 4.67 -24.64 0.56
CA GLU A 123 5.41 -23.83 1.54
C GLU A 123 4.48 -23.20 2.58
N PHE A 124 3.27 -22.79 2.18
CA PHE A 124 2.22 -22.35 3.10
C PHE A 124 1.44 -23.48 3.79
N GLU A 125 1.79 -24.74 3.52
CA GLU A 125 1.10 -25.92 4.08
C GLU A 125 -0.42 -25.88 3.86
N LEU A 126 -0.87 -25.30 2.74
CA LEU A 126 -2.28 -25.16 2.44
C LEU A 126 -2.88 -26.44 1.83
N ASP A 127 -3.87 -27.02 2.53
CA ASP A 127 -4.64 -28.14 1.97
C ASP A 127 -5.51 -27.67 0.80
N LYS A 128 -5.09 -28.02 -0.42
CA LYS A 128 -5.79 -27.68 -1.64
C LYS A 128 -7.20 -28.29 -1.77
N LYS A 129 -7.56 -29.26 -0.91
CA LYS A 129 -8.90 -29.88 -0.87
C LYS A 129 -9.84 -29.15 0.12
N LYS A 130 -9.30 -28.31 1.00
CA LYS A 130 -10.08 -27.56 1.98
C LYS A 130 -10.97 -26.52 1.29
N ARG A 131 -12.18 -26.31 1.83
CA ARG A 131 -13.11 -25.29 1.31
C ARG A 131 -12.74 -23.91 1.79
N ILE A 132 -12.90 -22.87 0.96
CA ILE A 132 -12.63 -21.46 1.32
C ILE A 132 -13.39 -21.07 2.59
N SER A 133 -14.66 -21.45 2.73
CA SER A 133 -15.47 -21.15 3.90
C SER A 133 -14.95 -21.77 5.24
N ARG A 134 -13.99 -22.67 5.16
CA ARG A 134 -13.37 -23.35 6.33
C ARG A 134 -11.93 -22.91 6.57
N LEU A 135 -11.43 -21.94 5.82
CA LEU A 135 -10.11 -21.37 6.02
C LEU A 135 -10.14 -20.36 7.18
N SER A 136 -9.04 -20.27 7.93
CA SER A 136 -8.78 -19.13 8.81
C SER A 136 -8.51 -17.88 7.98
N LYS A 137 -8.54 -16.70 8.62
CA LYS A 137 -8.21 -15.44 7.95
C LYS A 137 -6.81 -15.49 7.33
N GLY A 138 -5.79 -15.96 8.07
CA GLY A 138 -4.44 -16.12 7.55
C GLY A 138 -4.35 -17.10 6.36
N MET A 139 -5.05 -18.24 6.43
CA MET A 139 -5.10 -19.17 5.28
C MET A 139 -5.78 -18.55 4.05
N MET A 140 -6.78 -17.70 4.22
CA MET A 140 -7.38 -16.95 3.11
C MET A 140 -6.40 -15.95 2.51
N SER A 141 -5.61 -15.26 3.35
CA SER A 141 -4.53 -14.38 2.89
C SER A 141 -3.47 -15.15 2.10
N MET A 142 -3.06 -16.34 2.53
CA MET A 142 -2.14 -17.19 1.78
C MET A 142 -2.68 -17.55 0.39
N VAL A 143 -3.98 -17.87 0.25
CA VAL A 143 -4.60 -18.14 -1.07
C VAL A 143 -4.52 -16.90 -1.97
N THR A 144 -4.81 -15.71 -1.44
CA THR A 144 -4.77 -14.48 -2.21
C THR A 144 -3.35 -14.07 -2.60
N ILE A 145 -2.36 -14.32 -1.73
CA ILE A 145 -0.93 -14.15 -2.03
C ILE A 145 -0.50 -15.07 -3.17
N ILE A 146 -0.88 -16.35 -3.14
CA ILE A 146 -0.58 -17.29 -4.23
C ILE A 146 -1.13 -16.78 -5.55
N ILE A 147 -2.37 -16.30 -5.57
CA ILE A 147 -2.99 -15.75 -6.79
C ILE A 147 -2.21 -14.52 -7.29
N ALA A 148 -1.88 -13.60 -6.40
CA ALA A 148 -1.16 -12.39 -6.74
C ALA A 148 0.22 -12.68 -7.35
N LEU A 149 1.00 -13.56 -6.72
CA LEU A 149 2.35 -13.86 -7.16
C LEU A 149 2.35 -14.73 -8.43
N ALA A 150 1.50 -15.76 -8.47
CA ALA A 150 1.40 -16.66 -9.63
C ALA A 150 0.71 -16.02 -10.84
N SER A 151 0.01 -14.91 -10.70
CA SER A 151 -0.61 -14.18 -11.82
C SER A 151 0.41 -13.70 -12.85
N LYS A 152 1.64 -13.39 -12.42
CA LYS A 152 2.71 -12.77 -13.22
C LYS A 152 2.24 -11.50 -13.96
N ALA A 153 1.26 -10.79 -13.39
CA ALA A 153 0.80 -9.52 -13.94
C ALA A 153 1.83 -8.40 -13.73
N ASP A 154 1.96 -7.49 -14.67
CA ASP A 154 2.93 -6.38 -14.61
C ASP A 154 2.65 -5.45 -13.42
N TYR A 155 1.37 -5.23 -13.09
CA TYR A 155 0.92 -4.44 -11.93
C TYR A 155 0.10 -5.35 -11.02
N THR A 156 0.62 -5.62 -9.84
CA THR A 156 -0.03 -6.48 -8.85
C THR A 156 -0.40 -5.66 -7.62
N PHE A 157 -1.69 -5.50 -7.39
CA PHE A 157 -2.24 -4.79 -6.24
C PHE A 157 -2.58 -5.78 -5.13
N LEU A 158 -2.06 -5.53 -3.94
CA LEU A 158 -2.21 -6.35 -2.75
C LEU A 158 -2.89 -5.52 -1.66
N ASP A 159 -4.15 -5.82 -1.35
CA ASP A 159 -4.91 -5.09 -0.32
C ASP A 159 -4.84 -5.84 1.00
N GLU A 160 -4.08 -5.29 1.96
CA GLU A 160 -3.83 -5.85 3.29
C GLU A 160 -3.38 -7.34 3.25
N PRO A 161 -2.35 -7.71 2.45
CA PRO A 161 -2.03 -9.11 2.14
C PRO A 161 -1.65 -9.95 3.36
N VAL A 162 -1.07 -9.33 4.40
CA VAL A 162 -0.60 -10.02 5.60
C VAL A 162 -1.63 -10.11 6.72
N ALA A 163 -2.87 -9.70 6.45
CA ALA A 163 -3.93 -9.72 7.44
C ALA A 163 -4.22 -11.14 7.96
N GLY A 164 -4.04 -11.36 9.27
CA GLY A 164 -4.26 -12.65 9.92
C GLY A 164 -3.14 -13.67 9.78
N LEU A 165 -2.01 -13.31 9.16
CA LEU A 165 -0.76 -14.08 9.20
C LEU A 165 -0.04 -13.82 10.52
N ASP A 166 0.65 -14.83 11.04
CA ASP A 166 1.62 -14.66 12.11
C ASP A 166 2.92 -14.01 11.59
N VAL A 167 3.79 -13.60 12.51
CA VAL A 167 5.02 -12.86 12.19
C VAL A 167 5.92 -13.64 11.23
N VAL A 168 6.07 -14.96 11.42
CA VAL A 168 6.95 -15.81 10.60
C VAL A 168 6.42 -15.86 9.15
N MET A 169 5.10 -16.05 9.00
CA MET A 169 4.48 -16.09 7.67
C MET A 169 4.47 -14.74 6.97
N ARG A 170 4.43 -13.62 7.71
CA ARG A 170 4.56 -12.28 7.13
C ARG A 170 5.97 -12.06 6.58
N GLU A 171 6.98 -12.37 7.36
CA GLU A 171 8.38 -12.26 6.94
C GLU A 171 8.65 -13.12 5.70
N TYR A 172 8.15 -14.36 5.71
CA TYR A 172 8.25 -15.24 4.55
C TYR A 172 7.57 -14.67 3.31
N PHE A 173 6.37 -14.10 3.45
CA PHE A 173 5.67 -13.42 2.35
C PHE A 173 6.51 -12.29 1.76
N TYR A 174 7.10 -11.42 2.59
CA TYR A 174 7.93 -10.33 2.11
C TYR A 174 9.18 -10.81 1.39
N GLN A 175 9.81 -11.88 1.86
CA GLN A 175 10.95 -12.53 1.18
C GLN A 175 10.54 -13.03 -0.21
N VAL A 176 9.46 -13.80 -0.32
CA VAL A 176 8.97 -14.31 -1.60
C VAL A 176 8.57 -13.17 -2.56
N LEU A 177 7.98 -12.09 -2.03
CA LEU A 177 7.63 -10.94 -2.84
C LEU A 177 8.86 -10.23 -3.39
N LEU A 178 9.91 -10.06 -2.59
CA LEU A 178 11.19 -9.48 -3.02
C LEU A 178 11.89 -10.36 -4.06
N ASP A 179 11.88 -11.68 -3.88
CA ASP A 179 12.41 -12.63 -4.87
C ASP A 179 11.67 -12.49 -6.21
N GLU A 180 10.34 -12.44 -6.16
CA GLU A 180 9.51 -12.24 -7.35
C GLU A 180 9.74 -10.88 -8.00
N PHE A 181 9.89 -9.83 -7.22
CA PHE A 181 10.21 -8.50 -7.71
C PHE A 181 11.56 -8.48 -8.43
N THR A 182 12.60 -8.99 -7.80
CA THR A 182 13.98 -9.02 -8.33
C THR A 182 14.07 -9.84 -9.62
N ASN A 183 13.35 -10.96 -9.69
CA ASN A 183 13.42 -11.86 -10.85
C ASN A 183 12.55 -11.44 -12.02
N SER A 184 11.49 -10.66 -11.78
CA SER A 184 10.50 -10.35 -12.81
C SER A 184 10.44 -8.87 -13.22
N GLY A 185 10.93 -7.96 -12.39
CA GLY A 185 10.79 -6.51 -12.60
C GLY A 185 9.33 -6.03 -12.63
N ARG A 186 8.40 -6.78 -12.01
CA ARG A 186 6.98 -6.41 -11.92
C ARG A 186 6.78 -5.28 -10.91
N THR A 187 5.64 -4.62 -11.01
CA THR A 187 5.23 -3.58 -10.07
C THR A 187 4.30 -4.17 -9.02
N PHE A 188 4.59 -3.90 -7.76
CA PHE A 188 3.71 -4.25 -6.64
C PHE A 188 3.21 -2.99 -5.96
N VAL A 189 1.92 -2.96 -5.64
CA VAL A 189 1.32 -1.92 -4.79
C VAL A 189 0.70 -2.61 -3.59
N ILE A 190 1.26 -2.38 -2.42
CA ILE A 190 0.85 -3.04 -1.18
C ILE A 190 0.13 -2.01 -0.32
N SER A 191 -1.17 -2.20 -0.10
CA SER A 191 -1.87 -1.44 0.92
C SER A 191 -1.66 -2.10 2.27
N THR A 192 -1.26 -1.31 3.26
CA THR A 192 -1.10 -1.81 4.63
C THR A 192 -1.34 -0.72 5.67
N HIS A 193 -1.72 -1.14 6.86
CA HIS A 193 -1.72 -0.33 8.07
C HIS A 193 -0.59 -0.75 9.03
N ILE A 194 0.14 -1.84 8.73
CA ILE A 194 1.32 -2.32 9.46
C ILE A 194 2.56 -1.80 8.71
N ILE A 195 2.89 -0.51 8.96
CA ILE A 195 3.90 0.20 8.20
C ILE A 195 5.30 -0.29 8.53
N GLU A 196 5.61 -0.52 9.83
CA GLU A 196 6.95 -0.89 10.30
C GLU A 196 7.50 -2.15 9.65
N GLU A 197 6.65 -3.18 9.45
CA GLU A 197 7.08 -4.45 8.86
C GLU A 197 7.31 -4.39 7.35
N ALA A 198 6.65 -3.44 6.67
CA ALA A 198 6.66 -3.35 5.21
C ALA A 198 7.51 -2.18 4.68
N SER A 199 7.93 -1.24 5.55
CA SER A 199 8.64 -0.03 5.15
C SER A 199 9.93 -0.30 4.38
N ASP A 200 10.65 -1.36 4.77
CA ASP A 200 11.97 -1.68 4.24
C ASP A 200 11.93 -2.19 2.79
N ILE A 201 10.77 -2.63 2.31
CA ILE A 201 10.59 -3.10 0.93
C ILE A 201 10.00 -2.05 0.00
N PHE A 202 9.52 -0.90 0.50
CA PHE A 202 8.92 0.13 -0.32
C PHE A 202 9.99 1.02 -0.97
N GLU A 203 10.01 1.04 -2.30
CA GLU A 203 10.82 2.02 -3.04
C GLU A 203 10.13 3.38 -3.11
N GLU A 204 8.82 3.39 -3.25
CA GLU A 204 8.00 4.60 -3.18
C GLU A 204 6.83 4.44 -2.20
N VAL A 205 6.50 5.50 -1.51
CA VAL A 205 5.34 5.57 -0.63
C VAL A 205 4.29 6.53 -1.18
N VAL A 206 3.03 6.07 -1.12
CA VAL A 206 1.85 6.87 -1.45
C VAL A 206 1.00 6.96 -0.19
N MET A 207 0.88 8.15 0.39
CA MET A 207 0.06 8.38 1.57
C MET A 207 -1.30 8.92 1.18
N LEU A 208 -2.34 8.18 1.58
CA LEU A 208 -3.74 8.52 1.33
C LEU A 208 -4.42 8.91 2.64
N ASP A 209 -4.95 10.12 2.71
CA ASP A 209 -5.79 10.56 3.82
C ASP A 209 -7.08 11.18 3.31
N LYS A 210 -8.20 10.78 3.91
CA LYS A 210 -9.56 11.30 3.60
C LYS A 210 -9.84 11.39 2.10
N GLY A 211 -9.46 10.36 1.35
CA GLY A 211 -9.69 10.27 -0.10
C GLY A 211 -8.79 11.14 -0.97
N LYS A 212 -7.70 11.68 -0.45
CA LYS A 212 -6.70 12.47 -1.19
C LYS A 212 -5.31 11.89 -1.02
N ILE A 213 -4.51 11.92 -2.05
CA ILE A 213 -3.07 11.66 -1.91
C ILE A 213 -2.44 12.92 -1.31
N ILE A 214 -1.85 12.77 -0.13
CA ILE A 214 -1.18 13.86 0.59
C ILE A 214 0.34 13.85 0.38
N LEU A 215 0.88 12.70 -0.04
CA LEU A 215 2.30 12.51 -0.36
C LEU A 215 2.48 11.35 -1.33
N LYS A 216 3.34 11.52 -2.32
CA LYS A 216 3.93 10.44 -3.13
C LYS A 216 5.41 10.77 -3.32
N GLU A 217 6.29 9.88 -2.84
CA GLU A 217 7.73 10.16 -2.84
C GLU A 217 8.54 8.87 -2.72
N ASN A 218 9.80 8.91 -3.16
CA ASN A 218 10.77 7.86 -2.86
C ASN A 218 10.91 7.69 -1.34
N THR A 219 10.87 6.46 -0.85
CA THR A 219 10.84 6.16 0.58
C THR A 219 12.14 6.58 1.26
N GLN A 220 13.29 6.30 0.64
CA GLN A 220 14.58 6.64 1.23
C GLN A 220 14.79 8.17 1.27
N GLU A 221 14.47 8.88 0.19
CA GLU A 221 14.55 10.35 0.15
C GLU A 221 13.65 11.00 1.20
N LEU A 222 12.44 10.43 1.42
CA LEU A 222 11.53 10.89 2.45
C LEU A 222 12.11 10.68 3.86
N LEU A 223 12.71 9.52 4.13
CA LEU A 223 13.34 9.21 5.42
C LEU A 223 14.54 10.10 5.69
N GLU A 224 15.42 10.32 4.71
CA GLU A 224 16.64 11.12 4.84
C GLU A 224 16.36 12.59 5.16
N ARG A 225 15.20 13.12 4.81
CA ARG A 225 14.80 14.52 5.05
C ARG A 225 13.77 14.71 6.16
N SER A 226 13.44 13.66 6.90
CA SER A 226 12.43 13.67 7.97
C SER A 226 13.08 13.57 9.34
N TYR A 227 12.81 14.54 10.20
CA TYR A 227 13.40 14.60 11.53
C TYR A 227 12.34 14.89 12.60
N HIS A 228 12.55 14.31 13.78
CA HIS A 228 11.89 14.72 15.01
C HIS A 228 12.82 15.68 15.76
N ILE A 229 12.33 16.86 16.06
CA ILE A 229 13.05 17.90 16.78
C ILE A 229 12.40 18.07 18.14
N SER A 230 13.20 17.96 19.20
CA SER A 230 12.71 18.09 20.58
C SER A 230 13.67 18.89 21.47
N GLY A 231 13.09 19.57 22.46
CA GLY A 231 13.86 20.40 23.39
C GLY A 231 12.95 21.34 24.17
N LYS A 232 13.54 22.43 24.75
CA LYS A 232 12.75 23.50 25.37
C LYS A 232 11.90 24.21 24.31
N ILE A 233 10.71 24.66 24.69
CA ILE A 233 9.75 25.28 23.75
C ILE A 233 10.40 26.39 22.94
N GLU A 234 11.02 27.37 23.62
CA GLU A 234 11.62 28.54 22.98
C GLU A 234 12.76 28.17 22.02
N ALA A 235 13.58 27.16 22.40
CA ALA A 235 14.67 26.68 21.57
C ALA A 235 14.19 25.95 20.33
N VAL A 236 13.16 25.10 20.46
CA VAL A 236 12.56 24.40 19.33
C VAL A 236 11.85 25.37 18.37
N ASP A 237 11.13 26.37 18.91
CA ASP A 237 10.44 27.38 18.09
C ASP A 237 11.43 28.22 17.26
N GLU A 238 12.54 28.62 17.83
CA GLU A 238 13.58 29.35 17.09
C GLU A 238 14.30 28.46 16.09
N PHE A 239 14.60 27.19 16.45
CA PHE A 239 15.29 26.24 15.57
C PHE A 239 14.46 25.87 14.36
N THR A 240 13.14 25.76 14.52
CA THR A 240 12.22 25.34 13.45
C THR A 240 11.65 26.50 12.65
N LYS A 241 12.08 27.73 12.92
CA LYS A 241 11.62 28.92 12.22
C LYS A 241 11.89 28.85 10.72
N GLY A 242 10.81 28.92 9.92
CA GLY A 242 10.87 28.79 8.47
C GLY A 242 10.89 27.35 7.94
N LEU A 243 10.88 26.34 8.80
CA LEU A 243 10.73 24.94 8.38
C LEU A 243 9.25 24.56 8.34
N LYS A 244 8.91 23.62 7.46
CA LYS A 244 7.58 23.02 7.42
C LYS A 244 7.46 22.01 8.56
N THR A 245 6.63 22.33 9.54
CA THR A 245 6.44 21.53 10.76
C THR A 245 5.13 20.73 10.69
N PHE A 246 5.15 19.56 11.33
CA PHE A 246 4.00 18.68 11.47
C PHE A 246 3.95 18.15 12.90
N HIS A 247 2.75 17.85 13.40
CA HIS A 247 2.50 17.17 14.66
C HIS A 247 3.29 17.74 15.85
N GLU A 248 2.79 18.84 16.39
CA GLU A 248 3.37 19.47 17.55
C GLU A 248 2.90 18.78 18.84
N GLU A 249 3.85 18.35 19.67
CA GLU A 249 3.62 17.78 21.00
C GLU A 249 4.23 18.67 22.08
N LYS A 250 3.44 18.99 23.11
CA LYS A 250 3.91 19.75 24.27
C LYS A 250 3.81 18.93 25.54
N MET A 251 4.91 18.80 26.25
CA MET A 251 4.99 18.17 27.57
C MET A 251 5.64 19.11 28.57
N GLY A 252 4.85 19.83 29.36
CA GLY A 252 5.34 20.81 30.32
C GLY A 252 6.11 21.95 29.64
N ARG A 253 7.43 22.03 29.85
CA ARG A 253 8.32 23.02 29.23
C ARG A 253 9.05 22.51 28.00
N SER A 254 8.75 21.29 27.55
CA SER A 254 9.37 20.67 26.39
C SER A 254 8.38 20.63 25.24
N LYS A 255 8.91 20.72 24.01
CA LYS A 255 8.20 20.62 22.75
C LYS A 255 8.88 19.59 21.86
N GLY A 256 8.07 18.77 21.19
CA GLY A 256 8.49 17.90 20.09
C GLY A 256 7.74 18.28 18.83
N VAL A 257 8.41 18.21 17.67
CA VAL A 257 7.79 18.50 16.38
C VAL A 257 8.50 17.73 15.28
N MET A 258 7.73 17.21 14.34
CA MET A 258 8.29 16.65 13.12
C MET A 258 8.52 17.75 12.09
N VAL A 259 9.64 17.68 11.37
CA VAL A 259 9.94 18.57 10.23
C VAL A 259 10.29 17.77 8.99
N LEU A 260 9.93 18.32 7.83
CA LEU A 260 10.45 17.91 6.52
C LEU A 260 11.35 19.03 6.01
N VAL A 261 12.59 18.68 5.71
CA VAL A 261 13.54 19.64 5.11
C VAL A 261 13.63 19.44 3.60
N GLU A 262 14.28 20.36 2.92
CA GLU A 262 14.57 20.20 1.49
C GLU A 262 15.57 19.06 1.26
N PRO A 263 15.48 18.36 0.12
CA PRO A 263 16.42 17.28 -0.22
C PRO A 263 17.87 17.72 -0.08
N GLY A 264 18.70 16.86 0.53
CA GLY A 264 20.13 17.13 0.75
C GLY A 264 20.47 18.07 1.90
N LYS A 265 19.47 18.53 2.68
CA LYS A 265 19.70 19.37 3.86
C LYS A 265 19.71 18.51 5.12
N GLU A 266 20.85 18.45 5.76
CA GLU A 266 20.98 17.88 7.11
C GLU A 266 20.65 18.88 8.19
N LEU A 267 20.02 18.41 9.27
CA LEU A 267 19.82 19.19 10.50
C LEU A 267 20.75 18.68 11.60
N ILE A 268 21.50 19.60 12.17
CA ILE A 268 22.39 19.29 13.30
C ILE A 268 21.79 19.92 14.55
N GLY A 269 21.60 19.11 15.59
CA GLY A 269 21.09 19.57 16.89
C GLY A 269 22.04 20.53 17.58
N SER A 270 21.59 21.13 18.69
CA SER A 270 22.34 22.01 19.55
C SER A 270 22.30 21.54 21.01
N ALA A 271 22.89 22.27 21.93
CA ALA A 271 22.84 21.93 23.35
C ALA A 271 21.41 21.90 23.93
N ASP A 272 20.49 22.69 23.38
CA ASP A 272 19.10 22.82 23.84
C ASP A 272 18.08 22.13 22.92
N VAL A 273 18.52 21.61 21.76
CA VAL A 273 17.66 20.99 20.72
C VAL A 273 18.23 19.66 20.24
N THR A 274 17.47 18.61 20.41
CA THR A 274 17.80 17.27 19.92
C THR A 274 17.13 17.07 18.56
N VAL A 275 17.90 16.61 17.57
CA VAL A 275 17.42 16.23 16.22
C VAL A 275 17.62 14.74 16.04
N GLN A 276 16.57 14.03 15.69
CA GLN A 276 16.59 12.58 15.48
C GLN A 276 15.94 12.20 14.16
N PRO A 277 16.51 11.27 13.38
CA PRO A 277 15.81 10.68 12.23
C PRO A 277 14.56 9.93 12.71
N ILE A 278 13.57 9.83 11.85
CA ILE A 278 12.31 9.14 12.14
C ILE A 278 11.99 8.10 11.07
N ASN A 279 11.23 7.08 11.46
CA ASN A 279 10.80 6.03 10.56
C ASN A 279 9.50 6.41 9.82
N LEU A 280 9.15 5.61 8.81
CA LEU A 280 7.98 5.85 7.96
C LEU A 280 6.66 5.87 8.73
N GLN A 281 6.53 5.06 9.78
CA GLN A 281 5.34 5.05 10.63
C GLN A 281 5.20 6.36 11.41
N GLN A 282 6.29 6.89 11.96
CA GLN A 282 6.29 8.17 12.66
C GLN A 282 5.95 9.33 11.73
N ILE A 283 6.47 9.31 10.49
CA ILE A 283 6.11 10.29 9.44
C ILE A 283 4.60 10.23 9.16
N PHE A 284 4.07 9.02 8.96
CA PHE A 284 2.64 8.82 8.70
C PHE A 284 1.78 9.33 9.85
N VAL A 285 2.15 9.00 11.10
CA VAL A 285 1.42 9.47 12.30
C VAL A 285 1.46 11.00 12.38
N ALA A 286 2.61 11.63 12.11
CA ALA A 286 2.74 13.06 12.16
C ALA A 286 1.93 13.78 11.06
N MET A 287 1.84 13.21 9.86
CA MET A 287 1.09 13.81 8.74
C MET A 287 -0.41 13.55 8.80
N CYS A 288 -0.84 12.38 9.32
CA CYS A 288 -2.24 11.93 9.33
C CYS A 288 -2.83 11.84 10.75
N GLY A 289 -2.05 12.10 11.79
CA GLY A 289 -2.48 12.11 13.18
C GLY A 289 -3.56 13.16 13.43
N ARG A 290 -4.35 13.00 14.47
CA ARG A 290 -5.22 14.08 14.95
C ARG A 290 -4.29 15.14 15.55
N GLU A 291 -4.44 16.39 15.11
CA GLU A 291 -3.94 17.50 15.91
C GLU A 291 -4.44 17.28 17.34
N ALA A 292 -3.52 17.37 18.30
CA ALA A 292 -3.89 17.30 19.71
C ALA A 292 -5.00 18.35 19.92
N VAL A 293 -6.20 17.89 20.29
CA VAL A 293 -7.28 18.79 20.62
C VAL A 293 -6.74 19.68 21.73
N GLN A 294 -6.50 20.95 21.42
CA GLN A 294 -6.17 21.95 22.43
C GLN A 294 -7.35 22.00 23.40
N SER A 295 -7.15 21.40 24.57
CA SER A 295 -8.04 21.53 25.74
C SER A 295 -7.61 22.69 26.61
#